data_22bf8d1d9423e7c84044a02539f11691
#
_entry.id   22bf8d1d9423e7c84044a02539f11691
#
_cell.length_a   1.000
_cell.length_b   1.000
_cell.length_c   1.000
_cell.angle_alpha   90.00
_cell.angle_beta   90.00
_cell.angle_gamma   90.00
#
_symmetry.space_group_name_H-M   'P 1'
#
loop_
_entity.id
_entity.type
_entity.pdbx_description
1 polymer ?
#
loop_
_entity_poly.entity_id
_entity_poly.type
_entity_poly.pdbx_seq_one_letter_code
_entity_poly.pdbx_strand_id
1 'polypeptide(L)'
;AAAPRPPADPTAPKPFADVIKGASEQPGLFPIWRKDEKVWIEIPKEAFNKPFLFSVNVSNAVGERGLYASQMLGDELAEWRRVGNQIQLIALNTKFRSDNPGSKLAIEQAFSPSLIAGTPVASAEHPDRKSVLVDASGLLLGDIPGYSTRLEMAYRLPFAPDRANSFIEATRADRQISTLTSRVHFATARIPAPPLTPSPVPTPTPPQATPDPRSMF
;
A
#
# COMPACT_ATOMS: atom_id res chain seq x y z
N ALA A 1 -2.96 1.90 -49.05
CA ALA A 1 -3.87 1.31 -48.07
C ALA A 1 -3.03 0.85 -46.89
N ALA A 2 -3.28 1.40 -45.71
CA ALA A 2 -2.60 0.99 -44.48
C ALA A 2 -3.05 -0.45 -44.14
N ALA A 3 -2.09 -1.32 -43.83
CA ALA A 3 -2.38 -2.69 -43.40
C ALA A 3 -3.28 -2.70 -42.16
N PRO A 4 -4.23 -3.62 -42.05
CA PRO A 4 -5.10 -3.70 -40.87
C PRO A 4 -4.23 -3.95 -39.64
N ARG A 5 -4.42 -3.10 -38.59
CA ARG A 5 -3.76 -3.23 -37.30
C ARG A 5 -4.17 -4.59 -36.69
N PRO A 6 -3.23 -5.43 -36.27
CA PRO A 6 -3.58 -6.70 -35.60
C PRO A 6 -4.49 -6.43 -34.40
N PRO A 7 -5.41 -7.36 -34.07
CA PRO A 7 -6.28 -7.21 -32.92
C PRO A 7 -5.44 -7.00 -31.66
N ALA A 8 -5.80 -5.99 -30.85
CA ALA A 8 -5.10 -5.68 -29.61
C ALA A 8 -5.19 -6.89 -28.68
N ASP A 9 -4.08 -7.34 -28.14
CA ASP A 9 -4.03 -8.36 -27.10
C ASP A 9 -4.82 -7.87 -25.87
N PRO A 10 -5.91 -8.53 -25.49
CA PRO A 10 -6.74 -8.10 -24.37
C PRO A 10 -6.00 -8.12 -23.01
N THR A 11 -4.83 -8.78 -22.95
CA THR A 11 -3.98 -8.83 -21.75
C THR A 11 -2.90 -7.76 -21.73
N ALA A 12 -2.70 -7.03 -22.82
CA ALA A 12 -1.70 -5.97 -22.89
C ALA A 12 -2.15 -4.75 -22.08
N PRO A 13 -1.24 -4.12 -21.30
CA PRO A 13 -1.56 -2.89 -20.58
C PRO A 13 -2.01 -1.79 -21.54
N LYS A 14 -3.00 -0.99 -21.12
CA LYS A 14 -3.52 0.14 -21.91
C LYS A 14 -2.41 1.17 -22.16
N PRO A 15 -2.46 1.90 -23.30
CA PRO A 15 -1.54 3.01 -23.53
C PRO A 15 -1.55 4.00 -22.35
N PHE A 16 -0.39 4.54 -22.00
CA PHE A 16 -0.24 5.45 -20.87
C PHE A 16 -1.21 6.64 -20.93
N ALA A 17 -1.28 7.31 -22.09
CA ALA A 17 -2.14 8.46 -22.31
C ALA A 17 -3.64 8.14 -22.17
N ASP A 18 -4.05 6.92 -22.50
CA ASP A 18 -5.46 6.52 -22.37
C ASP A 18 -5.86 6.31 -20.90
N VAL A 19 -4.93 5.85 -20.08
CA VAL A 19 -5.18 5.62 -18.64
C VAL A 19 -5.38 6.95 -17.92
N ILE A 20 -4.54 7.96 -18.20
CA ILE A 20 -4.59 9.27 -17.55
C ILE A 20 -5.49 10.28 -18.26
N LYS A 21 -6.22 9.88 -19.28
CA LYS A 21 -7.10 10.79 -20.04
C LYS A 21 -8.10 11.49 -19.14
N GLY A 22 -7.94 12.82 -19.01
CA GLY A 22 -8.77 13.67 -18.15
C GLY A 22 -8.37 13.61 -16.67
N ALA A 23 -7.22 13.02 -16.33
CA ALA A 23 -6.66 13.11 -15.00
C ALA A 23 -5.83 14.39 -14.82
N SER A 24 -5.78 14.91 -13.61
CA SER A 24 -4.89 15.99 -13.20
C SER A 24 -3.56 15.42 -12.70
N GLU A 25 -2.46 16.04 -13.12
CA GLU A 25 -1.11 15.69 -12.65
C GLU A 25 -0.72 16.52 -11.43
N GLN A 26 -0.12 15.90 -10.44
CA GLN A 26 0.62 16.52 -9.35
C GLN A 26 2.09 16.09 -9.51
N PRO A 27 2.95 16.96 -10.08
CA PRO A 27 4.35 16.64 -10.30
C PRO A 27 5.12 16.53 -8.98
N GLY A 28 6.03 15.57 -8.88
CA GLY A 28 6.80 15.35 -7.66
C GLY A 28 7.82 14.24 -7.78
N LEU A 29 8.32 13.75 -6.63
CA LEU A 29 9.26 12.61 -6.55
C LEU A 29 8.71 11.41 -7.32
N PHE A 30 7.47 11.05 -7.05
CA PHE A 30 6.65 10.16 -7.86
C PHE A 30 5.43 10.98 -8.28
N PRO A 31 5.27 11.34 -9.56
CA PRO A 31 4.11 12.09 -10.00
C PRO A 31 2.82 11.33 -9.70
N ILE A 32 1.80 12.06 -9.25
CA ILE A 32 0.50 11.49 -8.92
C ILE A 32 -0.52 11.99 -9.93
N TRP A 33 -1.27 11.07 -10.50
CA TRP A 33 -2.36 11.37 -11.42
C TRP A 33 -3.69 11.06 -10.75
N ARG A 34 -4.63 12.01 -10.75
CA ARG A 34 -5.94 11.84 -10.13
C ARG A 34 -7.06 12.18 -11.09
N LYS A 35 -8.04 11.29 -11.16
CA LYS A 35 -9.31 11.51 -11.85
C LYS A 35 -10.44 10.95 -11.00
N ASP A 36 -11.27 11.85 -10.48
CA ASP A 36 -12.34 11.48 -9.54
C ASP A 36 -11.77 10.69 -8.34
N GLU A 37 -12.23 9.47 -8.15
CA GLU A 37 -11.76 8.56 -7.09
C GLU A 37 -10.53 7.75 -7.48
N LYS A 38 -10.14 7.76 -8.76
CA LYS A 38 -8.99 7.00 -9.25
C LYS A 38 -7.71 7.78 -9.08
N VAL A 39 -6.73 7.12 -8.50
CA VAL A 39 -5.40 7.69 -8.26
C VAL A 39 -4.34 6.73 -8.80
N TRP A 40 -3.41 7.27 -9.59
CA TRP A 40 -2.25 6.52 -10.08
C TRP A 40 -0.97 7.19 -9.62
N ILE A 41 0.03 6.38 -9.33
CA ILE A 41 1.40 6.81 -9.07
C ILE A 41 2.19 6.51 -10.34
N GLU A 42 2.86 7.52 -10.89
CA GLU A 42 3.81 7.34 -11.98
C GLU A 42 5.18 7.00 -11.40
N ILE A 43 5.73 5.87 -11.83
CA ILE A 43 7.06 5.43 -11.42
C ILE A 43 8.01 5.66 -12.59
N PRO A 44 8.94 6.63 -12.47
CA PRO A 44 9.97 6.88 -13.47
C PRO A 44 10.88 5.66 -13.64
N LYS A 45 11.35 5.43 -14.87
CA LYS A 45 12.26 4.31 -15.16
C LYS A 45 13.49 4.31 -14.25
N GLU A 46 14.05 5.46 -14.01
CA GLU A 46 15.24 5.66 -13.17
C GLU A 46 15.00 5.43 -11.67
N ALA A 47 13.75 5.36 -11.23
CA ALA A 47 13.39 5.09 -9.84
C ALA A 47 13.38 3.60 -9.48
N PHE A 48 13.37 2.72 -10.49
CA PHE A 48 13.42 1.29 -10.22
C PHE A 48 14.78 0.86 -9.65
N ASN A 49 14.74 -0.01 -8.66
CA ASN A 49 15.91 -0.53 -7.92
C ASN A 49 16.76 0.57 -7.28
N LYS A 50 16.15 1.72 -6.99
CA LYS A 50 16.79 2.80 -6.24
C LYS A 50 16.08 2.97 -4.91
N PRO A 51 16.84 3.02 -3.81
CA PRO A 51 16.25 3.17 -2.48
C PRO A 51 15.70 4.56 -2.27
N PHE A 52 14.55 4.62 -1.59
CA PHE A 52 13.92 5.83 -1.06
C PHE A 52 13.31 5.55 0.32
N LEU A 53 13.06 6.59 1.09
CA LEU A 53 12.41 6.45 2.39
C LEU A 53 10.90 6.30 2.21
N PHE A 54 10.35 5.22 2.75
CA PHE A 54 8.91 4.97 2.82
C PHE A 54 8.49 4.99 4.28
N SER A 55 7.44 5.76 4.62
CA SER A 55 6.90 5.80 5.98
C SER A 55 5.38 5.73 5.99
N VAL A 56 4.85 5.13 7.04
CA VAL A 56 3.41 5.01 7.29
C VAL A 56 3.06 5.69 8.60
N ASN A 57 2.16 6.67 8.52
CA ASN A 57 1.69 7.43 9.67
C ASN A 57 0.18 7.29 9.79
N VAL A 58 -0.31 7.12 11.02
CA VAL A 58 -1.74 7.10 11.33
C VAL A 58 -2.16 8.50 11.76
N SER A 59 -2.91 9.19 10.90
CA SER A 59 -3.45 10.52 11.19
C SER A 59 -4.72 10.49 12.04
N ASN A 60 -5.51 9.42 11.89
CA ASN A 60 -6.73 9.17 12.64
C ASN A 60 -6.80 7.70 13.05
N ALA A 61 -7.42 7.39 14.17
CA ALA A 61 -7.51 6.03 14.72
C ALA A 61 -8.76 5.86 15.57
N VAL A 62 -8.94 4.66 16.15
CA VAL A 62 -10.10 4.32 16.98
C VAL A 62 -10.19 5.17 18.25
N GLY A 63 -9.06 5.57 18.84
CA GLY A 63 -9.02 6.44 20.03
C GLY A 63 -9.02 5.71 21.37
N GLU A 64 -8.92 4.39 21.39
CA GLU A 64 -8.88 3.59 22.61
C GLU A 64 -7.89 2.42 22.51
N ARG A 65 -7.57 1.77 23.63
CA ARG A 65 -6.75 0.56 23.74
C ARG A 65 -5.38 0.61 23.03
N GLY A 66 -4.74 1.76 23.07
CA GLY A 66 -3.44 1.95 22.41
C GLY A 66 -3.52 2.25 20.90
N LEU A 67 -4.70 2.33 20.34
CA LEU A 67 -4.97 2.65 18.95
C LEU A 67 -5.24 4.15 18.80
N TYR A 68 -4.21 4.96 18.96
CA TYR A 68 -4.30 6.41 18.94
C TYR A 68 -3.79 7.00 17.61
N ALA A 69 -4.29 8.18 17.27
CA ALA A 69 -3.82 8.98 16.15
C ALA A 69 -2.38 9.51 16.34
N SER A 70 -1.81 10.07 15.30
CA SER A 70 -0.48 10.70 15.29
C SER A 70 0.67 9.73 15.63
N GLN A 71 0.53 8.47 15.24
CA GLN A 71 1.56 7.45 15.41
C GLN A 71 2.27 7.15 14.08
N MET A 72 3.60 7.11 14.11
CA MET A 72 4.38 6.49 13.04
C MET A 72 4.38 4.98 13.24
N LEU A 73 3.86 4.24 12.27
CA LEU A 73 3.75 2.78 12.34
C LEU A 73 4.90 2.04 11.67
N GLY A 74 5.66 2.72 10.85
CA GLY A 74 6.84 2.16 10.20
C GLY A 74 7.54 3.20 9.34
N ASP A 75 8.85 3.02 9.24
CA ASP A 75 9.75 3.73 8.34
C ASP A 75 10.72 2.70 7.77
N GLU A 76 10.76 2.61 6.46
CA GLU A 76 11.57 1.61 5.75
C GLU A 76 12.37 2.27 4.64
N LEU A 77 13.59 1.80 4.42
CA LEU A 77 14.28 2.05 3.16
C LEU A 77 13.69 1.09 2.13
N ALA A 78 12.96 1.64 1.18
CA ALA A 78 12.23 0.86 0.18
C ALA A 78 12.73 1.11 -1.23
N GLU A 79 12.42 0.21 -2.14
CA GLU A 79 12.63 0.38 -3.58
C GLU A 79 11.45 -0.11 -4.39
N TRP A 80 11.28 0.44 -5.58
CA TRP A 80 10.39 -0.10 -6.59
C TRP A 80 11.08 -1.20 -7.36
N ARG A 81 10.44 -2.36 -7.46
CA ARG A 81 10.92 -3.49 -8.27
C ARG A 81 9.87 -3.89 -9.28
N ARG A 82 10.29 -4.08 -10.53
CA ARG A 82 9.41 -4.61 -11.58
C ARG A 82 9.70 -6.07 -11.82
N VAL A 83 8.68 -6.90 -11.75
CA VAL A 83 8.74 -8.34 -12.05
C VAL A 83 7.67 -8.64 -13.10
N GLY A 84 8.10 -8.69 -14.37
CA GLY A 84 7.17 -8.84 -15.49
C GLY A 84 6.14 -7.70 -15.55
N ASN A 85 4.87 -8.02 -15.34
CA ASN A 85 3.76 -7.07 -15.33
C ASN A 85 3.34 -6.63 -13.91
N GLN A 86 4.15 -6.93 -12.89
CA GLN A 86 3.94 -6.53 -11.50
C GLN A 86 4.94 -5.48 -11.07
N ILE A 87 4.48 -4.50 -10.32
CA ILE A 87 5.32 -3.57 -9.59
C ILE A 87 5.20 -3.89 -8.11
N GLN A 88 6.34 -4.04 -7.48
CA GLN A 88 6.49 -4.37 -6.07
C GLN A 88 7.15 -3.22 -5.33
N LEU A 89 6.63 -2.87 -4.17
CA LEU A 89 7.26 -2.02 -3.17
C LEU A 89 7.95 -2.94 -2.18
N ILE A 90 9.27 -2.88 -2.12
CA ILE A 90 10.13 -3.79 -1.37
C ILE A 90 10.84 -3.02 -0.26
N ALA A 91 10.73 -3.48 0.99
CA ALA A 91 11.57 -3.01 2.09
C ALA A 91 12.93 -3.70 2.06
N LEU A 92 14.00 -2.90 2.10
CA LEU A 92 15.37 -3.38 2.08
C LEU A 92 15.84 -3.74 3.50
N ASN A 93 16.66 -4.78 3.60
CA ASN A 93 17.35 -5.08 4.85
C ASN A 93 18.39 -3.99 5.16
N THR A 94 18.14 -3.22 6.22
CA THR A 94 19.06 -2.18 6.70
C THR A 94 19.77 -2.55 8.00
N LYS A 95 19.35 -3.63 8.67
CA LYS A 95 19.83 -4.03 9.99
C LYS A 95 21.14 -4.78 9.94
N PHE A 96 21.34 -5.59 8.90
CA PHE A 96 22.53 -6.42 8.74
C PHE A 96 23.33 -5.93 7.53
N ARG A 97 24.56 -5.51 7.77
CA ARG A 97 25.49 -4.97 6.75
C ARG A 97 26.89 -5.51 6.99
N SER A 98 27.65 -5.66 5.92
CA SER A 98 29.07 -6.02 5.96
C SER A 98 29.78 -5.46 4.73
N ASP A 99 31.01 -4.99 4.92
CA ASP A 99 31.90 -4.59 3.82
C ASP A 99 32.69 -5.77 3.26
N ASN A 100 32.75 -6.88 4.01
CA ASN A 100 33.40 -8.11 3.55
C ASN A 100 32.52 -8.84 2.51
N PRO A 101 33.04 -9.16 1.30
CA PRO A 101 32.24 -9.77 0.24
C PRO A 101 31.59 -11.10 0.63
N GLY A 102 32.30 -11.98 1.36
CA GLY A 102 31.78 -13.27 1.80
C GLY A 102 30.63 -13.11 2.81
N SER A 103 30.80 -12.22 3.78
CA SER A 103 29.74 -11.90 4.75
C SER A 103 28.54 -11.22 4.11
N LYS A 104 28.78 -10.36 3.10
CA LYS A 104 27.71 -9.72 2.35
C LYS A 104 26.84 -10.74 1.62
N LEU A 105 27.44 -11.71 0.95
CA LEU A 105 26.72 -12.79 0.29
C LEU A 105 25.91 -13.63 1.30
N ALA A 106 26.50 -13.96 2.44
CA ALA A 106 25.81 -14.69 3.49
C ALA A 106 24.60 -13.91 4.05
N ILE A 107 24.73 -12.60 4.22
CA ILE A 107 23.63 -11.73 4.65
C ILE A 107 22.52 -11.70 3.60
N GLU A 108 22.86 -11.54 2.32
CA GLU A 108 21.88 -11.52 1.23
C GLU A 108 21.11 -12.86 1.12
N GLN A 109 21.76 -13.98 1.44
CA GLN A 109 21.11 -15.28 1.47
C GLN A 109 20.27 -15.53 2.71
N ALA A 110 20.68 -14.99 3.87
CA ALA A 110 20.00 -15.20 5.14
C ALA A 110 18.84 -14.23 5.40
N PHE A 111 18.93 -13.01 4.89
CA PHE A 111 17.98 -11.91 5.17
C PHE A 111 17.42 -11.34 3.88
N SER A 112 16.37 -11.96 3.36
CA SER A 112 15.69 -11.50 2.16
C SER A 112 14.99 -10.14 2.39
N PRO A 113 14.90 -9.29 1.36
CA PRO A 113 14.03 -8.12 1.39
C PRO A 113 12.56 -8.52 1.60
N SER A 114 11.78 -7.63 2.19
CA SER A 114 10.36 -7.87 2.49
C SER A 114 9.45 -7.18 1.48
N LEU A 115 8.44 -7.89 0.99
CA LEU A 115 7.39 -7.30 0.17
C LEU A 115 6.46 -6.48 1.06
N ILE A 116 6.38 -5.16 0.82
CA ILE A 116 5.43 -4.27 1.48
C ILE A 116 4.08 -4.34 0.77
N ALA A 117 4.09 -4.15 -0.55
CA ALA A 117 2.88 -4.19 -1.37
C ALA A 117 3.23 -4.49 -2.83
N GLY A 118 2.25 -4.93 -3.59
CA GLY A 118 2.41 -5.17 -5.02
C GLY A 118 1.12 -4.98 -5.79
N THR A 119 1.24 -4.53 -7.03
CA THR A 119 0.10 -4.32 -7.93
C THR A 119 0.53 -4.50 -9.38
N PRO A 120 -0.35 -4.96 -10.28
CA PRO A 120 -0.07 -4.94 -11.71
C PRO A 120 0.18 -3.52 -12.22
N VAL A 121 0.97 -3.39 -13.29
CA VAL A 121 1.08 -2.12 -14.01
C VAL A 121 -0.30 -1.72 -14.56
N ALA A 122 -0.66 -0.45 -14.38
CA ALA A 122 -1.93 0.09 -14.88
C ALA A 122 -1.82 0.55 -16.35
N SER A 123 -0.60 0.81 -16.86
CA SER A 123 -0.37 1.30 -18.20
C SER A 123 0.81 0.64 -18.89
N ALA A 124 0.85 0.69 -20.23
CA ALA A 124 2.08 0.54 -20.98
C ALA A 124 3.07 1.66 -20.59
N GLU A 125 4.35 1.48 -20.96
CA GLU A 125 5.37 2.50 -20.73
C GLU A 125 5.05 3.79 -21.47
N HIS A 126 5.30 4.93 -20.82
CA HIS A 126 5.26 6.23 -21.48
C HIS A 126 6.27 6.26 -22.64
N PRO A 127 5.88 6.72 -23.85
CA PRO A 127 6.74 6.63 -25.02
C PRO A 127 8.10 7.33 -24.85
N ASP A 128 8.14 8.47 -24.19
CA ASP A 128 9.34 9.27 -24.02
C ASP A 128 10.01 9.03 -22.66
N ARG A 129 9.26 9.17 -21.54
CA ARG A 129 9.78 9.07 -20.16
C ARG A 129 10.07 7.64 -19.72
N LYS A 130 9.55 6.63 -20.44
CA LYS A 130 9.66 5.21 -20.07
C LYS A 130 9.15 4.89 -18.66
N SER A 131 8.36 5.78 -18.08
CA SER A 131 7.66 5.58 -16.83
C SER A 131 6.44 4.69 -17.01
N VAL A 132 5.96 4.12 -15.91
CA VAL A 132 4.73 3.32 -15.86
C VAL A 132 3.80 3.84 -14.77
N LEU A 133 2.50 3.57 -14.93
CA LEU A 133 1.51 3.88 -13.92
C LEU A 133 1.20 2.64 -13.09
N VAL A 134 0.99 2.84 -11.80
CA VAL A 134 0.41 1.86 -10.88
C VAL A 134 -0.85 2.42 -10.24
N ASP A 135 -1.86 1.59 -10.02
CA ASP A 135 -3.06 1.97 -9.29
C ASP A 135 -2.72 2.10 -7.79
N ALA A 136 -2.85 3.32 -7.27
CA ALA A 136 -2.58 3.60 -5.87
C ALA A 136 -3.53 2.85 -4.93
N SER A 137 -4.79 2.64 -5.33
CA SER A 137 -5.77 1.89 -4.54
C SER A 137 -5.38 0.42 -4.44
N GLY A 138 -4.97 -0.20 -5.55
CA GLY A 138 -4.46 -1.57 -5.57
C GLY A 138 -3.22 -1.77 -4.69
N LEU A 139 -2.37 -0.75 -4.62
CA LEU A 139 -1.13 -0.79 -3.86
C LEU A 139 -1.35 -0.49 -2.36
N LEU A 140 -2.11 0.56 -2.01
CA LEU A 140 -2.11 1.16 -0.68
C LEU A 140 -3.35 0.86 0.19
N LEU A 141 -4.46 0.38 -0.40
CA LEU A 141 -5.67 0.04 0.37
C LEU A 141 -5.63 -1.38 0.96
N GLY A 142 -4.43 -1.90 1.20
CA GLY A 142 -4.20 -3.10 1.99
C GLY A 142 -3.78 -2.76 3.42
N ASP A 143 -3.53 -3.78 4.20
CA ASP A 143 -3.04 -3.62 5.58
C ASP A 143 -1.51 -3.53 5.62
N ILE A 144 -0.95 -2.50 4.96
CA ILE A 144 0.51 -2.30 4.93
C ILE A 144 1.11 -2.21 6.34
N PRO A 145 0.53 -1.45 7.31
CA PRO A 145 1.11 -1.33 8.65
C PRO A 145 0.81 -2.52 9.57
N GLY A 146 0.12 -3.57 9.12
CA GLY A 146 -0.30 -4.67 9.97
C GLY A 146 -1.31 -4.25 11.04
N TYR A 147 -2.20 -3.31 10.73
CA TYR A 147 -3.15 -2.73 11.69
C TYR A 147 -4.20 -3.75 12.14
N SER A 148 -4.54 -4.73 11.30
CA SER A 148 -5.40 -5.87 11.67
C SER A 148 -4.88 -6.61 12.89
N THR A 149 -3.57 -6.86 12.95
CA THR A 149 -2.94 -7.51 14.12
C THR A 149 -3.07 -6.66 15.39
N ARG A 150 -2.95 -5.34 15.28
CA ARG A 150 -3.15 -4.42 16.40
C ARG A 150 -4.59 -4.42 16.89
N LEU A 151 -5.55 -4.42 15.96
CA LEU A 151 -6.98 -4.53 16.26
C LEU A 151 -7.29 -5.87 16.95
N GLU A 152 -6.75 -6.96 16.44
CA GLU A 152 -6.93 -8.27 17.05
C GLU A 152 -6.34 -8.34 18.45
N MET A 153 -5.15 -7.80 18.68
CA MET A 153 -4.57 -7.73 20.02
C MET A 153 -5.42 -6.89 20.98
N ALA A 154 -5.98 -5.77 20.52
CA ALA A 154 -6.75 -4.86 21.32
C ALA A 154 -8.15 -5.40 21.68
N TYR A 155 -8.81 -6.05 20.74
CA TYR A 155 -10.22 -6.44 20.86
C TYR A 155 -10.47 -7.95 20.88
N ARG A 156 -9.46 -8.76 20.55
CA ARG A 156 -9.60 -10.22 20.38
C ARG A 156 -10.63 -10.59 19.31
N LEU A 157 -10.74 -9.75 18.29
CA LEU A 157 -11.65 -9.90 17.15
C LEU A 157 -10.86 -9.85 15.84
N PRO A 158 -11.15 -10.73 14.87
CA PRO A 158 -10.44 -10.78 13.60
C PRO A 158 -10.94 -9.69 12.64
N PHE A 159 -10.47 -8.47 12.82
CA PHE A 159 -10.73 -7.40 11.88
C PHE A 159 -9.87 -7.57 10.62
N ALA A 160 -10.46 -7.33 9.47
CA ALA A 160 -9.77 -7.34 8.19
C ALA A 160 -10.05 -6.05 7.41
N PRO A 161 -9.10 -5.59 6.56
CA PRO A 161 -9.32 -4.43 5.71
C PRO A 161 -10.41 -4.73 4.68
N ASP A 162 -11.37 -3.84 4.59
CA ASP A 162 -12.45 -3.86 3.61
C ASP A 162 -12.12 -2.88 2.48
N ARG A 163 -11.53 -3.39 1.42
CA ARG A 163 -11.11 -2.60 0.28
C ARG A 163 -12.26 -1.92 -0.46
N ALA A 164 -13.45 -2.51 -0.44
CA ALA A 164 -14.61 -1.97 -1.15
C ALA A 164 -15.10 -0.64 -0.53
N ASN A 165 -14.90 -0.48 0.78
CA ASN A 165 -15.24 0.73 1.53
C ASN A 165 -14.02 1.59 1.90
N SER A 166 -12.85 1.30 1.31
CA SER A 166 -11.61 2.05 1.52
C SER A 166 -11.29 2.92 0.30
N PHE A 167 -10.68 4.09 0.51
CA PHE A 167 -10.39 5.03 -0.58
C PHE A 167 -9.15 5.90 -0.31
N ILE A 168 -8.63 6.52 -1.36
CA ILE A 168 -7.57 7.54 -1.26
C ILE A 168 -8.25 8.90 -1.04
N GLU A 169 -8.11 9.44 0.15
CA GLU A 169 -8.75 10.70 0.57
C GLU A 169 -8.04 11.92 -0.03
N ALA A 170 -6.72 11.98 0.12
CA ALA A 170 -5.92 13.11 -0.33
C ALA A 170 -4.59 12.66 -0.94
N THR A 171 -4.06 13.53 -1.81
CA THR A 171 -2.76 13.33 -2.45
C THR A 171 -1.97 14.63 -2.47
N ARG A 172 -0.67 14.53 -2.28
CA ARG A 172 0.27 15.64 -2.42
C ARG A 172 1.59 15.12 -2.98
N ALA A 173 2.11 15.79 -3.98
CA ALA A 173 3.42 15.50 -4.53
C ALA A 173 4.27 16.78 -4.56
N ASP A 174 5.54 16.65 -4.15
CA ASP A 174 6.57 17.66 -4.18
C ASP A 174 7.87 17.04 -4.73
N ARG A 175 8.89 17.86 -5.04
CA ARG A 175 10.16 17.37 -5.59
C ARG A 175 10.83 16.25 -4.78
N GLN A 176 10.64 16.24 -3.47
CA GLN A 176 11.31 15.31 -2.55
C GLN A 176 10.37 14.33 -1.87
N ILE A 177 9.05 14.53 -1.98
CA ILE A 177 8.08 13.71 -1.28
C ILE A 177 6.80 13.54 -2.10
N SER A 178 6.23 12.34 -2.05
CA SER A 178 4.88 12.05 -2.53
C SER A 178 4.10 11.44 -1.38
N THR A 179 3.00 12.08 -1.00
CA THR A 179 2.16 11.69 0.12
C THR A 179 0.78 11.32 -0.37
N LEU A 180 0.28 10.17 0.09
CA LEU A 180 -1.08 9.73 -0.15
C LEU A 180 -1.73 9.46 1.21
N THR A 181 -2.89 10.08 1.44
CA THR A 181 -3.71 9.80 2.61
C THR A 181 -4.79 8.83 2.20
N SER A 182 -4.76 7.64 2.77
CA SER A 182 -5.79 6.61 2.56
C SER A 182 -6.66 6.47 3.79
N ARG A 183 -7.94 6.29 3.59
CA ARG A 183 -8.88 5.90 4.64
C ARG A 183 -9.22 4.44 4.44
N VAL A 184 -8.72 3.61 5.35
CA VAL A 184 -8.90 2.15 5.29
C VAL A 184 -9.98 1.74 6.27
N HIS A 185 -11.02 1.12 5.75
CA HIS A 185 -12.10 0.55 6.54
C HIS A 185 -11.70 -0.84 7.02
N PHE A 186 -11.90 -1.10 8.31
CA PHE A 186 -11.71 -2.42 8.91
C PHE A 186 -13.04 -2.95 9.43
N ALA A 187 -13.34 -4.19 9.08
CA ALA A 187 -14.58 -4.81 9.49
C ALA A 187 -14.36 -6.22 10.06
N THR A 188 -15.22 -6.61 10.99
CA THR A 188 -15.36 -7.99 11.44
C THR A 188 -16.76 -8.49 11.16
N ALA A 189 -16.87 -9.72 10.64
CA ALA A 189 -18.16 -10.27 10.23
C ALA A 189 -19.12 -10.50 11.42
N ARG A 190 -18.56 -10.82 12.59
CA ARG A 190 -19.36 -11.16 13.78
C ARG A 190 -18.62 -10.85 15.07
N ILE A 191 -19.36 -10.33 16.03
CA ILE A 191 -18.93 -10.24 17.44
C ILE A 191 -19.55 -11.42 18.17
N PRO A 192 -18.73 -12.31 18.76
CA PRO A 192 -19.26 -13.42 19.56
C PRO A 192 -20.04 -12.91 20.76
N ALA A 193 -21.08 -13.64 21.17
CA ALA A 193 -21.75 -13.38 22.43
C ALA A 193 -20.77 -13.62 23.60
N PRO A 194 -20.86 -12.84 24.69
CA PRO A 194 -20.03 -13.11 25.85
C PRO A 194 -20.33 -14.52 26.41
N PRO A 195 -19.32 -15.22 26.94
CA PRO A 195 -19.51 -16.54 27.49
C PRO A 195 -20.47 -16.48 28.73
N LEU A 196 -21.35 -17.46 28.84
CA LEU A 196 -22.31 -17.54 29.95
C LEU A 196 -21.64 -17.90 31.29
N THR A 197 -20.42 -18.47 31.24
CA THR A 197 -19.64 -18.84 32.42
C THR A 197 -18.28 -18.15 32.38
N PRO A 198 -17.70 -17.79 33.55
CA PRO A 198 -16.34 -17.27 33.60
C PRO A 198 -15.35 -18.19 32.88
N SER A 199 -14.56 -17.62 31.98
CA SER A 199 -13.54 -18.35 31.22
C SER A 199 -12.17 -17.78 31.55
N PRO A 200 -11.13 -18.61 31.71
CA PRO A 200 -9.76 -18.15 31.86
C PRO A 200 -9.20 -17.59 30.53
N VAL A 201 -9.87 -17.84 29.41
CA VAL A 201 -9.48 -17.31 28.12
C VAL A 201 -10.02 -15.88 27.98
N PRO A 202 -9.19 -14.91 27.56
CA PRO A 202 -9.65 -13.55 27.31
C PRO A 202 -10.80 -13.51 26.32
N THR A 203 -11.91 -12.92 26.72
CA THR A 203 -13.08 -12.79 25.83
C THR A 203 -12.91 -11.63 24.87
N PRO A 204 -13.44 -11.74 23.64
CA PRO A 204 -13.53 -10.61 22.72
C PRO A 204 -14.27 -9.44 23.35
N THR A 205 -13.70 -8.25 23.22
CA THR A 205 -14.31 -7.02 23.72
C THR A 205 -14.48 -6.08 22.55
N PRO A 206 -15.70 -5.77 22.10
CA PRO A 206 -15.89 -4.89 20.95
C PRO A 206 -15.41 -3.47 21.22
N PRO A 207 -15.04 -2.71 20.19
CA PRO A 207 -14.73 -1.30 20.30
C PRO A 207 -15.93 -0.53 20.87
N GLN A 208 -15.67 0.42 21.77
CA GLN A 208 -16.70 1.30 22.37
C GLN A 208 -16.65 2.71 21.78
N ALA A 209 -15.51 3.09 21.17
CA ALA A 209 -15.33 4.39 20.53
C ALA A 209 -16.01 4.50 19.16
N THR A 210 -16.53 3.40 18.61
CA THR A 210 -17.24 3.37 17.34
C THR A 210 -18.73 3.11 17.53
N PRO A 211 -19.63 3.78 16.78
CA PRO A 211 -21.08 3.52 16.85
C PRO A 211 -21.46 2.08 16.46
N ASP A 212 -20.82 1.53 15.42
CA ASP A 212 -20.90 0.11 15.06
C ASP A 212 -19.57 -0.57 15.41
N PRO A 213 -19.53 -1.43 16.44
CA PRO A 213 -18.29 -2.05 16.88
C PRO A 213 -17.74 -3.11 15.91
N ARG A 214 -18.45 -3.42 14.83
CA ARG A 214 -17.98 -4.33 13.76
C ARG A 214 -17.24 -3.60 12.65
N SER A 215 -17.24 -2.27 12.64
CA SER A 215 -16.84 -1.44 11.52
C SER A 215 -16.13 -0.18 12.02
N MET A 216 -14.95 0.12 11.45
CA MET A 216 -14.17 1.30 11.83
C MET A 216 -13.27 1.77 10.66
N PHE A 217 -13.01 3.07 10.63
CA PHE A 217 -12.07 3.71 9.72
C PHE A 217 -10.77 4.09 10.42
#